data_a8525f57a643f933c5f390f388d25a76
#
_entry.id   a8525f57a643f933c5f390f388d25a76
#
_cell.length_a   1.000
_cell.length_b   1.000
_cell.length_c   1.000
_cell.angle_alpha   90.00
_cell.angle_beta   90.00
_cell.angle_gamma   90.00
#
_symmetry.space_group_name_H-M   'P 1'
#
loop_
_entity.id
_entity.type
_entity.pdbx_description
1 polymer ?
#
loop_
_entity_poly.entity_id
_entity_poly.type
_entity_poly.pdbx_seq_one_letter_code
_entity_poly.pdbx_strand_id
1 'polypeptide(L)'
;MAVKIRMKRLGRRNRPFYRIVVIDSRKRRDGKAIEELGWYNPILQTEKNYELKVDRILYWIENGAQPSNTVRNLLKWEGVLYRVHLKKQGIDEKTIDYEIQKWTLDREERVKLKSEKIAKKKTEKAKEKSELMGEASSPKPEDSQESSKEEASVKEDA
;
A
#
# COMPACT_ATOMS: atom_id res chain seq x y z
N MET A 1 9.34 -33.54 -2.79
CA MET A 1 9.67 -32.46 -1.77
C MET A 1 8.70 -31.32 -1.96
N ALA A 2 8.12 -30.79 -0.87
CA ALA A 2 7.22 -29.63 -0.98
C ALA A 2 8.05 -28.34 -1.08
N VAL A 3 7.94 -27.65 -2.20
CA VAL A 3 8.63 -26.39 -2.47
C VAL A 3 7.66 -25.22 -2.23
N LYS A 4 8.16 -24.16 -1.60
CA LYS A 4 7.37 -22.95 -1.33
C LYS A 4 8.05 -21.72 -1.92
N ILE A 5 7.21 -20.81 -2.46
CA ILE A 5 7.64 -19.48 -2.86
C ILE A 5 7.31 -18.54 -1.71
N ARG A 6 8.33 -17.95 -1.08
CA ARG A 6 8.14 -17.08 0.08
C ARG A 6 9.12 -15.91 0.12
N MET A 7 8.87 -14.98 1.00
CA MET A 7 9.73 -13.84 1.23
C MET A 7 10.79 -14.17 2.27
N LYS A 8 12.06 -13.96 1.91
CA LYS A 8 13.21 -13.96 2.80
C LYS A 8 13.46 -12.52 3.23
N ARG A 9 13.51 -12.26 4.54
CA ARG A 9 13.78 -10.92 5.05
C ARG A 9 15.28 -10.64 4.98
N LEU A 10 15.61 -9.52 4.39
CA LEU A 10 16.93 -8.91 4.35
C LEU A 10 16.79 -7.47 4.86
N GLY A 11 17.88 -6.74 4.89
CA GLY A 11 17.89 -5.37 5.37
C GLY A 11 18.16 -5.27 6.86
N ARG A 12 18.15 -4.05 7.37
CA ARG A 12 18.50 -3.72 8.77
C ARG A 12 17.27 -3.35 9.60
N ARG A 13 17.49 -3.08 10.88
CA ARG A 13 16.46 -2.61 11.80
C ARG A 13 15.75 -1.36 11.23
N ASN A 14 14.44 -1.33 11.25
CA ASN A 14 13.57 -0.29 10.72
C ASN A 14 13.63 -0.04 9.19
N ARG A 15 14.46 -0.80 8.45
CA ARG A 15 14.50 -0.76 6.97
C ARG A 15 14.40 -2.18 6.41
N PRO A 16 13.22 -2.81 6.42
CA PRO A 16 13.02 -4.14 5.88
C PRO A 16 13.14 -4.12 4.36
N PHE A 17 13.80 -5.13 3.83
CA PHE A 17 13.88 -5.46 2.42
C PHE A 17 13.61 -6.96 2.28
N TYR A 18 12.87 -7.36 1.29
CA TYR A 18 12.49 -8.76 1.10
C TYR A 18 12.94 -9.26 -0.26
N ARG A 19 13.51 -10.46 -0.29
CA ARG A 19 13.70 -11.22 -1.53
C ARG A 19 12.63 -12.29 -1.63
N ILE A 20 12.09 -12.44 -2.82
CA ILE A 20 11.13 -13.49 -3.15
C ILE A 20 11.94 -14.67 -3.64
N VAL A 21 11.82 -15.79 -2.94
CA VAL A 21 12.68 -16.95 -3.14
C VAL A 21 11.88 -18.25 -3.19
N VAL A 22 12.43 -19.19 -3.92
CA VAL A 22 12.00 -20.60 -3.92
C VAL A 22 12.83 -21.33 -2.89
N ILE A 23 12.16 -22.04 -1.98
CA ILE A 23 12.83 -22.74 -0.89
C ILE A 23 12.03 -24.00 -0.50
N ASP A 24 12.71 -25.01 0.00
CA ASP A 24 12.08 -26.19 0.59
C ASP A 24 11.23 -25.78 1.82
N SER A 25 10.04 -26.35 1.94
CA SER A 25 9.10 -26.05 3.02
C SER A 25 9.67 -26.32 4.42
N ARG A 26 10.58 -27.29 4.54
CA ARG A 26 11.20 -27.69 5.82
C ARG A 26 12.31 -26.74 6.28
N LYS A 27 12.90 -25.97 5.35
CA LYS A 27 14.00 -25.04 5.68
C LYS A 27 13.49 -23.78 6.39
N ARG A 28 14.35 -23.18 7.20
CA ARG A 28 14.09 -21.90 7.86
C ARG A 28 13.78 -20.80 6.84
N ARG A 29 13.04 -19.75 7.25
CA ARG A 29 12.66 -18.64 6.35
C ARG A 29 13.87 -18.02 5.66
N ASP A 30 14.95 -17.80 6.39
CA ASP A 30 16.17 -17.11 5.91
C ASP A 30 17.28 -18.08 5.49
N GLY A 31 16.94 -19.38 5.30
CA GLY A 31 17.87 -20.43 4.87
C GLY A 31 18.33 -20.28 3.42
N LYS A 32 19.14 -21.26 2.96
CA LYS A 32 19.62 -21.32 1.57
C LYS A 32 18.44 -21.51 0.62
N ALA A 33 18.21 -20.51 -0.24
CA ALA A 33 17.20 -20.56 -1.30
C ALA A 33 17.69 -21.48 -2.45
N ILE A 34 16.75 -22.05 -3.18
CA ILE A 34 17.00 -22.80 -4.43
C ILE A 34 17.21 -21.77 -5.54
N GLU A 35 16.31 -20.79 -5.64
CA GLU A 35 16.34 -19.74 -6.67
C GLU A 35 15.76 -18.43 -6.13
N GLU A 36 16.25 -17.30 -6.63
CA GLU A 36 15.71 -15.96 -6.34
C GLU A 36 14.84 -15.48 -7.51
N LEU A 37 13.57 -15.19 -7.21
CA LEU A 37 12.54 -14.83 -8.18
C LEU A 37 12.27 -13.33 -8.26
N GLY A 38 12.84 -12.54 -7.34
CA GLY A 38 12.65 -11.10 -7.32
C GLY A 38 12.82 -10.50 -5.95
N TRP A 39 12.42 -9.24 -5.82
CA TRP A 39 12.50 -8.50 -4.56
C TRP A 39 11.26 -7.66 -4.30
N TYR A 40 11.08 -7.27 -3.03
CA TYR A 40 10.03 -6.38 -2.57
C TYR A 40 10.57 -5.43 -1.51
N ASN A 41 10.37 -4.12 -1.72
CA ASN A 41 10.76 -3.08 -0.78
C ASN A 41 9.54 -2.28 -0.30
N PRO A 42 9.04 -2.51 0.91
CA PRO A 42 7.84 -1.84 1.41
C PRO A 42 8.02 -0.34 1.70
N ILE A 43 9.27 0.14 1.79
CA ILE A 43 9.58 1.54 2.14
C ILE A 43 9.55 2.43 0.90
N LEU A 44 9.84 1.89 -0.27
CA LEU A 44 9.77 2.65 -1.51
C LEU A 44 8.32 3.06 -1.79
N GLN A 45 8.11 4.37 -1.93
CA GLN A 45 6.82 4.95 -2.31
C GLN A 45 6.69 5.18 -3.81
N THR A 46 7.62 4.64 -4.60
CA THR A 46 7.58 4.67 -6.06
C THR A 46 6.51 3.71 -6.60
N GLU A 47 6.07 3.93 -7.84
CA GLU A 47 5.02 3.15 -8.49
C GLU A 47 5.27 1.63 -8.45
N LYS A 48 6.53 1.21 -8.58
CA LYS A 48 6.93 -0.19 -8.45
C LYS A 48 7.91 -0.37 -7.30
N ASN A 49 7.40 -0.87 -6.20
CA ASN A 49 8.18 -1.22 -5.02
C ASN A 49 8.60 -2.70 -4.98
N TYR A 50 8.42 -3.43 -6.07
CA TYR A 50 8.80 -4.83 -6.23
C TYR A 50 9.18 -5.14 -7.68
N GLU A 51 9.93 -6.21 -7.87
CA GLU A 51 10.28 -6.77 -9.16
C GLU A 51 10.11 -8.29 -9.10
N LEU A 52 9.53 -8.86 -10.15
CA LEU A 52 9.21 -10.29 -10.24
C LEU A 52 9.69 -10.87 -11.58
N LYS A 53 10.39 -11.99 -11.51
CA LYS A 53 10.75 -12.80 -12.67
C LYS A 53 9.58 -13.72 -13.01
N VAL A 54 8.60 -13.20 -13.76
CA VAL A 54 7.31 -13.86 -14.00
C VAL A 54 7.48 -15.26 -14.61
N ASP A 55 8.36 -15.42 -15.61
CA ASP A 55 8.57 -16.69 -16.30
C ASP A 55 9.05 -17.79 -15.36
N ARG A 56 9.98 -17.43 -14.46
CA ARG A 56 10.49 -18.40 -13.47
C ARG A 56 9.46 -18.72 -12.42
N ILE A 57 8.62 -17.74 -12.05
CA ILE A 57 7.52 -17.98 -11.11
C ILE A 57 6.48 -18.93 -11.70
N LEU A 58 6.11 -18.75 -12.96
CA LEU A 58 5.20 -19.64 -13.67
C LEU A 58 5.75 -21.06 -13.70
N TYR A 59 7.01 -21.24 -14.10
CA TYR A 59 7.70 -22.52 -14.10
C TYR A 59 7.59 -23.23 -12.75
N TRP A 60 7.88 -22.51 -11.64
CA TRP A 60 7.82 -23.14 -10.31
C TRP A 60 6.39 -23.47 -9.86
N ILE A 61 5.41 -22.65 -10.21
CA ILE A 61 3.99 -22.92 -9.89
C ILE A 61 3.50 -24.14 -10.68
N GLU A 62 3.86 -24.29 -11.94
CA GLU A 62 3.55 -25.44 -12.78
C GLU A 62 4.18 -26.71 -12.20
N ASN A 63 5.38 -26.63 -11.65
CA ASN A 63 6.04 -27.71 -10.94
C ASN A 63 5.54 -27.93 -9.48
N GLY A 64 4.42 -27.32 -9.11
CA GLY A 64 3.76 -27.53 -7.82
C GLY A 64 4.29 -26.72 -6.65
N ALA A 65 5.09 -25.67 -6.87
CA ALA A 65 5.52 -24.79 -5.80
C ALA A 65 4.34 -23.97 -5.26
N GLN A 66 4.19 -23.94 -3.93
CA GLN A 66 3.10 -23.24 -3.26
C GLN A 66 3.53 -21.83 -2.86
N PRO A 67 2.91 -20.76 -3.38
CA PRO A 67 3.17 -19.40 -2.91
C PRO A 67 2.59 -19.17 -1.52
N SER A 68 3.34 -18.47 -0.66
CA SER A 68 2.83 -17.97 0.62
C SER A 68 1.75 -16.91 0.38
N ASN A 69 0.89 -16.64 1.38
CA ASN A 69 -0.21 -15.68 1.23
C ASN A 69 0.25 -14.29 0.77
N THR A 70 1.34 -13.79 1.32
CA THR A 70 1.90 -12.49 0.94
C THR A 70 2.38 -12.48 -0.51
N VAL A 71 3.12 -13.51 -0.94
CA VAL A 71 3.55 -13.66 -2.33
C VAL A 71 2.35 -13.84 -3.25
N ARG A 72 1.35 -14.62 -2.85
CA ARG A 72 0.11 -14.82 -3.61
C ARG A 72 -0.59 -13.48 -3.89
N ASN A 73 -0.64 -12.57 -2.93
CA ASN A 73 -1.22 -11.24 -3.13
C ASN A 73 -0.42 -10.41 -4.16
N LEU A 74 0.91 -10.45 -4.12
CA LEU A 74 1.74 -9.78 -5.13
C LEU A 74 1.52 -10.36 -6.52
N LEU A 75 1.50 -11.69 -6.63
CA LEU A 75 1.23 -12.39 -7.91
C LEU A 75 -0.18 -12.14 -8.44
N LYS A 76 -1.15 -11.91 -7.53
CA LYS A 76 -2.51 -11.51 -7.89
C LYS A 76 -2.53 -10.08 -8.43
N TRP A 77 -1.73 -9.20 -7.89
CA TRP A 77 -1.63 -7.82 -8.38
C TRP A 77 -0.97 -7.72 -9.76
N GLU A 78 -0.01 -8.58 -10.06
CA GLU A 78 0.63 -8.65 -11.39
C GLU A 78 -0.16 -9.48 -12.42
N GLY A 79 -1.28 -10.11 -12.02
CA GLY A 79 -2.07 -10.95 -12.92
C GLY A 79 -1.46 -12.32 -13.20
N VAL A 80 -0.33 -12.67 -12.58
CA VAL A 80 0.35 -13.97 -12.78
C VAL A 80 -0.55 -15.14 -12.41
N LEU A 81 -1.31 -15.02 -11.32
CA LEU A 81 -2.26 -16.07 -10.92
C LEU A 81 -3.43 -16.20 -11.89
N TYR A 82 -3.84 -15.11 -12.52
CA TYR A 82 -4.87 -15.14 -13.55
C TYR A 82 -4.36 -15.89 -14.79
N ARG A 83 -3.11 -15.63 -15.21
CA ARG A 83 -2.45 -16.38 -16.29
C ARG A 83 -2.39 -17.87 -15.99
N VAL A 84 -2.00 -18.27 -14.78
CA VAL A 84 -1.99 -19.68 -14.35
C VAL A 84 -3.38 -20.30 -14.40
N HIS A 85 -4.42 -19.53 -14.02
CA HIS A 85 -5.80 -20.01 -14.06
C HIS A 85 -6.27 -20.27 -15.51
N LEU A 86 -6.02 -19.34 -16.42
CA LEU A 86 -6.37 -19.48 -17.84
C LEU A 86 -5.62 -20.66 -18.50
N LYS A 87 -4.32 -20.83 -18.20
CA LYS A 87 -3.56 -21.99 -18.66
C LYS A 87 -4.16 -23.33 -18.17
N LYS A 88 -4.63 -23.38 -16.93
CA LYS A 88 -5.29 -24.59 -16.38
C LYS A 88 -6.63 -24.91 -17.07
N GLN A 89 -7.30 -23.91 -17.61
CA GLN A 89 -8.52 -24.08 -18.39
C GLN A 89 -8.27 -24.55 -19.82
N GLY A 90 -6.98 -24.63 -20.25
CA GLY A 90 -6.62 -25.08 -21.60
C GLY A 90 -6.85 -24.03 -22.68
N ILE A 91 -6.85 -22.76 -22.33
CA ILE A 91 -7.04 -21.65 -23.26
C ILE A 91 -5.74 -21.37 -24.02
N ASP A 92 -5.82 -21.04 -25.30
CA ASP A 92 -4.68 -20.72 -26.16
C ASP A 92 -3.88 -19.50 -25.66
N GLU A 93 -2.55 -19.53 -25.84
CA GLU A 93 -1.65 -18.46 -25.38
C GLU A 93 -2.04 -17.06 -25.90
N LYS A 94 -2.47 -16.97 -27.16
CA LYS A 94 -2.91 -15.69 -27.75
C LYS A 94 -4.13 -15.10 -27.06
N THR A 95 -5.10 -15.94 -26.70
CA THR A 95 -6.29 -15.51 -25.95
C THR A 95 -5.95 -15.16 -24.52
N ILE A 96 -5.00 -15.87 -23.91
CA ILE A 96 -4.48 -15.54 -22.55
C ILE A 96 -3.85 -14.17 -22.55
N ASP A 97 -3.00 -13.83 -23.51
CA ASP A 97 -2.35 -12.52 -23.56
C ASP A 97 -3.37 -11.39 -23.79
N TYR A 98 -4.38 -11.60 -24.62
CA TYR A 98 -5.48 -10.66 -24.80
C TYR A 98 -6.28 -10.44 -23.50
N GLU A 99 -6.65 -11.51 -22.81
CA GLU A 99 -7.37 -11.44 -21.54
C GLU A 99 -6.55 -10.73 -20.45
N ILE A 100 -5.24 -10.95 -20.42
CA ILE A 100 -4.34 -10.26 -19.48
C ILE A 100 -4.26 -8.77 -19.79
N GLN A 101 -4.13 -8.38 -21.05
CA GLN A 101 -4.15 -6.98 -21.46
C GLN A 101 -5.46 -6.30 -21.05
N LYS A 102 -6.59 -6.92 -21.34
CA LYS A 102 -7.91 -6.44 -20.92
C LYS A 102 -8.00 -6.27 -19.40
N TRP A 103 -7.55 -7.26 -18.65
CA TRP A 103 -7.54 -7.21 -17.20
C TRP A 103 -6.65 -6.08 -16.64
N THR A 104 -5.48 -5.81 -17.27
CA THR A 104 -4.60 -4.70 -16.86
C THR A 104 -5.26 -3.34 -17.09
N LEU A 105 -5.90 -3.13 -18.24
CA LEU A 105 -6.64 -1.91 -18.55
C LEU A 105 -7.80 -1.68 -17.54
N ASP A 106 -8.63 -2.69 -17.32
CA ASP A 106 -9.72 -2.62 -16.33
C ASP A 106 -9.22 -2.31 -14.91
N ARG A 107 -8.02 -2.77 -14.59
CA ARG A 107 -7.40 -2.50 -13.30
C ARG A 107 -6.93 -1.06 -13.20
N GLU A 108 -6.27 -0.55 -14.22
CA GLU A 108 -5.82 0.85 -14.27
C GLU A 108 -6.99 1.82 -14.18
N GLU A 109 -8.08 1.56 -14.88
CA GLU A 109 -9.30 2.35 -14.79
C GLU A 109 -9.88 2.34 -13.36
N ARG A 110 -9.94 1.17 -12.72
CA ARG A 110 -10.40 1.05 -11.32
C ARG A 110 -9.50 1.81 -10.35
N VAL A 111 -8.19 1.82 -10.58
CA VAL A 111 -7.24 2.58 -9.75
C VAL A 111 -7.45 4.08 -9.95
N LYS A 112 -7.61 4.55 -11.19
CA LYS A 112 -7.91 5.96 -11.51
C LYS A 112 -9.19 6.42 -10.85
N LEU A 113 -10.29 5.66 -11.01
CA LEU A 113 -11.58 5.96 -10.37
C LEU A 113 -11.50 5.99 -8.83
N LYS A 114 -10.69 5.11 -8.23
CA LYS A 114 -10.48 5.15 -6.77
C LYS A 114 -9.69 6.38 -6.33
N SER A 115 -8.64 6.76 -7.06
CA SER A 115 -7.84 7.95 -6.75
C SER A 115 -8.67 9.23 -6.85
N GLU A 116 -9.52 9.35 -7.87
CA GLU A 116 -10.46 10.46 -8.06
C GLU A 116 -11.48 10.55 -6.91
N LYS A 117 -12.07 9.40 -6.52
CA LYS A 117 -13.01 9.34 -5.39
C LYS A 117 -12.33 9.75 -4.07
N ILE A 118 -11.07 9.35 -3.86
CA ILE A 118 -10.31 9.73 -2.67
C ILE A 118 -9.98 11.22 -2.71
N ALA A 119 -9.58 11.76 -3.88
CA ALA A 119 -9.32 13.18 -4.06
C ALA A 119 -10.58 14.03 -3.78
N LYS A 120 -11.73 13.65 -4.35
CA LYS A 120 -13.02 14.33 -4.09
C LYS A 120 -13.39 14.32 -2.60
N LYS A 121 -13.27 13.16 -1.94
CA LYS A 121 -13.53 13.07 -0.49
C LYS A 121 -12.57 13.90 0.37
N LYS A 122 -11.31 14.05 -0.06
CA LYS A 122 -10.34 14.91 0.65
C LYS A 122 -10.70 16.38 0.49
N THR A 123 -11.11 16.81 -0.70
CA THR A 123 -11.52 18.19 -0.95
C THR A 123 -12.81 18.55 -0.21
N GLU A 124 -13.80 17.64 -0.18
CA GLU A 124 -15.04 17.82 0.59
C GLU A 124 -14.75 17.95 2.09
N LYS A 125 -13.96 17.02 2.65
CA LYS A 125 -13.56 17.11 4.07
C LYS A 125 -12.72 18.34 4.41
N ALA A 126 -11.91 18.83 3.46
CA ALA A 126 -11.14 20.06 3.67
C ALA A 126 -12.05 21.29 3.67
N LYS A 127 -13.07 21.34 2.81
CA LYS A 127 -14.09 22.40 2.78
C LYS A 127 -14.92 22.39 4.06
N GLU A 128 -15.45 21.25 4.46
CA GLU A 128 -16.22 21.07 5.68
C GLU A 128 -15.44 21.50 6.94
N LYS A 129 -14.14 21.17 6.97
CA LYS A 129 -13.26 21.59 8.06
C LYS A 129 -12.99 23.10 8.05
N SER A 130 -12.88 23.74 6.88
CA SER A 130 -12.69 25.18 6.76
C SER A 130 -13.96 25.96 7.13
N GLU A 131 -15.13 25.44 6.81
CA GLU A 131 -16.43 26.03 7.19
C GLU A 131 -16.64 25.97 8.71
N LEU A 132 -16.36 24.82 9.33
CA LEU A 132 -16.42 24.65 10.80
C LEU A 132 -15.44 25.54 11.56
N MET A 133 -14.26 25.84 10.99
CA MET A 133 -13.30 26.77 11.60
C MET A 133 -13.65 28.24 11.34
N GLY A 134 -14.41 28.53 10.28
CA GLY A 134 -14.91 29.87 9.98
C GLY A 134 -16.03 30.33 10.91
N GLU A 135 -16.91 29.41 11.34
CA GLU A 135 -17.99 29.70 12.30
C GLU A 135 -17.52 29.91 13.75
N ALA A 136 -16.35 29.36 14.10
CA ALA A 136 -15.77 29.50 15.46
C ALA A 136 -15.04 30.82 15.71
N SER A 137 -14.92 31.73 14.70
CA SER A 137 -14.18 32.99 14.79
C SER A 137 -15.04 34.23 14.62
N SER A 138 -16.35 34.19 14.91
CA SER A 138 -17.15 35.40 15.03
C SER A 138 -17.00 35.97 16.46
N PRO A 139 -16.49 37.22 16.64
CA PRO A 139 -16.39 37.81 17.96
C PRO A 139 -17.78 38.23 18.43
N LYS A 140 -18.15 37.87 19.66
CA LYS A 140 -19.28 38.43 20.39
C LYS A 140 -19.06 39.95 20.56
N PRO A 141 -20.09 40.79 20.36
CA PRO A 141 -19.98 42.21 20.67
C PRO A 141 -19.88 42.40 22.18
N GLU A 142 -18.86 43.15 22.58
CA GLU A 142 -18.71 43.69 23.92
C GLU A 142 -19.79 44.78 24.13
N ASP A 143 -20.60 44.57 25.13
CA ASP A 143 -21.49 45.62 25.65
C ASP A 143 -20.77 46.35 26.77
N SER A 144 -20.57 47.63 26.51
CA SER A 144 -19.96 48.63 27.39
C SER A 144 -20.95 49.18 28.40
N GLN A 145 -20.61 49.14 29.69
CA GLN A 145 -21.04 50.16 30.70
C GLN A 145 -20.09 50.11 31.88
N GLU A 146 -19.22 51.02 31.99
CA GLU A 146 -19.14 52.28 32.79
C GLU A 146 -19.58 52.11 34.25
N SER A 147 -18.62 52.26 35.17
CA SER A 147 -18.62 53.27 36.27
C SER A 147 -17.40 53.03 37.19
N SER A 148 -16.44 53.88 37.14
CA SER A 148 -16.07 54.98 38.07
C SER A 148 -15.67 54.61 39.50
N LYS A 149 -14.49 55.12 39.85
CA LYS A 149 -14.00 55.57 41.18
C LYS A 149 -13.45 54.47 42.12
N GLU A 150 -12.41 54.61 42.83
CA GLU A 150 -11.61 55.77 43.34
C GLU A 150 -10.41 55.20 44.14
N GLU A 151 -9.31 55.87 43.98
CA GLU A 151 -8.31 56.20 45.02
C GLU A 151 -7.58 55.08 45.81
N ALA A 152 -6.37 55.15 45.68
CA ALA A 152 -5.32 55.74 46.53
C ALA A 152 -4.48 54.76 47.35
N SER A 153 -3.24 54.93 47.14
CA SER A 153 -2.14 55.09 48.13
C SER A 153 -1.47 53.80 48.65
N VAL A 154 -0.24 53.74 48.33
CA VAL A 154 0.94 54.02 49.15
C VAL A 154 1.68 52.82 49.76
N LYS A 155 2.96 52.88 49.51
CA LYS A 155 4.13 52.39 50.27
C LYS A 155 4.48 50.91 50.13
N GLU A 156 5.65 50.68 49.53
CA GLU A 156 7.01 50.77 50.10
C GLU A 156 7.39 49.58 50.98
N ASP A 157 8.55 49.04 50.65
CA ASP A 157 9.51 48.33 51.43
C ASP A 157 9.27 46.83 51.76
N ALA A 158 10.05 45.96 51.16
CA ALA A 158 11.29 45.37 51.63
C ALA A 158 11.82 44.38 50.57
#